data_775c7fa200e186e553608c6e80aa5efc
#
_entry.id   775c7fa200e186e553608c6e80aa5efc
#
_cell.length_a   1.000
_cell.length_b   1.000
_cell.length_c   1.000
_cell.angle_alpha   90.00
_cell.angle_beta   90.00
_cell.angle_gamma   90.00
#
_symmetry.space_group_name_H-M   'P 1'
#
loop_
_entity.id
_entity.type
_entity.pdbx_description
1 polymer ?
#
loop_
_entity_poly.entity_id
_entity_poly.type
_entity_poly.pdbx_seq_one_letter_code
_entity_poly.pdbx_strand_id
1 'polypeptide(L)'
;MINMDRKLIIIPVIIILAVLIIFIPKPVPQTGFQSNILAENLKVPWAMDFLPNNTMIFTQRGGYVSLLDNNGVKSIGHINVTANGESGLLGVAVDPQFSQNKYIYLYYTSNAGNRVSRFVLDGKLENETILIDNIPSASIHNGGRIKFGPDGKLYITTGDANNRTAAQDINSLSGKVLRTNKDGSVPSDNPFKNYVYTYGNRDPQGLTWGPTGILYESEHGDIQNDEINILVPGGNYGWPIYQGNDHVQGYQSPFVFYTNFTLAPSGMAFYNNKLYIAGLRGSQVRQINLAENGTSITGQQAILTQLGRIRDVVVHDGYIYICTSNTDGRGIPEVGDDKIIRIKVN
;
A
#
# COMPACT_ATOMS: atom_id res chain seq x y z
N MET A 1 -46.29 81.95 13.32
CA MET A 1 -46.05 80.89 12.34
C MET A 1 -44.85 80.17 12.80
N ILE A 2 -45.05 79.00 13.40
CA ILE A 2 -43.98 78.14 13.97
C ILE A 2 -43.80 76.98 13.01
N ASN A 3 -42.61 76.90 12.39
CA ASN A 3 -42.27 75.89 11.46
C ASN A 3 -41.67 74.71 12.24
N MET A 4 -42.33 73.53 12.26
CA MET A 4 -41.84 72.29 12.92
C MET A 4 -41.20 71.37 11.89
N ASP A 5 -39.86 71.37 11.90
CA ASP A 5 -39.07 70.36 11.16
C ASP A 5 -39.22 68.95 11.75
N ARG A 6 -39.87 68.06 11.02
CA ARG A 6 -39.92 66.63 11.34
C ARG A 6 -38.64 65.95 10.82
N LYS A 7 -37.73 65.72 11.73
CA LYS A 7 -36.60 64.82 11.42
C LYS A 7 -37.08 63.38 11.40
N LEU A 8 -36.98 62.74 10.23
CA LEU A 8 -37.25 61.33 10.03
C LEU A 8 -36.07 60.53 10.60
N ILE A 9 -36.29 59.77 11.67
CA ILE A 9 -35.27 58.81 12.22
C ILE A 9 -35.42 57.48 11.46
N ILE A 10 -34.43 57.16 10.59
CA ILE A 10 -34.33 55.87 9.90
C ILE A 10 -33.60 54.98 10.85
N ILE A 11 -34.26 53.96 11.41
CA ILE A 11 -33.65 52.89 12.17
C ILE A 11 -33.23 51.79 11.17
N PRO A 12 -31.93 51.47 11.05
CA PRO A 12 -31.52 50.37 10.20
C PRO A 12 -31.95 49.04 10.82
N VAL A 13 -32.83 48.32 10.16
CA VAL A 13 -33.16 46.94 10.51
C VAL A 13 -32.02 46.02 10.00
N ILE A 14 -31.18 45.57 10.92
CA ILE A 14 -30.15 44.55 10.60
C ILE A 14 -30.86 43.21 10.59
N ILE A 15 -31.07 42.65 9.39
CA ILE A 15 -31.54 41.28 9.23
C ILE A 15 -30.32 40.37 9.40
N ILE A 16 -30.20 39.71 10.55
CA ILE A 16 -29.23 38.63 10.77
C ILE A 16 -29.78 37.36 10.09
N LEU A 17 -29.22 37.04 8.93
CA LEU A 17 -29.51 35.77 8.25
C LEU A 17 -28.75 34.68 9.00
N ALA A 18 -29.40 33.94 9.89
CA ALA A 18 -28.84 32.71 10.50
C ALA A 18 -28.82 31.65 9.43
N VAL A 19 -27.63 31.35 8.86
CA VAL A 19 -27.42 30.20 7.99
C VAL A 19 -27.43 28.96 8.87
N LEU A 20 -28.57 28.27 8.86
CA LEU A 20 -28.69 26.96 9.49
C LEU A 20 -27.89 25.94 8.64
N ILE A 21 -26.67 25.62 9.04
CA ILE A 21 -25.91 24.53 8.43
C ILE A 21 -26.58 23.24 8.90
N ILE A 22 -27.48 22.71 8.08
CA ILE A 22 -28.05 21.36 8.28
C ILE A 22 -26.92 20.36 7.96
N PHE A 23 -26.33 19.78 8.99
CA PHE A 23 -25.48 18.61 8.86
C PHE A 23 -26.37 17.45 8.37
N ILE A 24 -26.43 17.24 7.07
CA ILE A 24 -26.99 16.04 6.48
C ILE A 24 -25.87 14.97 6.62
N PRO A 25 -26.02 13.95 7.49
CA PRO A 25 -25.08 12.86 7.52
C PRO A 25 -25.04 12.24 6.12
N LYS A 26 -23.86 12.20 5.51
CA LYS A 26 -23.71 11.48 4.24
C LYS A 26 -24.21 10.06 4.47
N PRO A 27 -25.01 9.51 3.56
CA PRO A 27 -25.46 8.14 3.70
C PRO A 27 -24.24 7.21 3.79
N VAL A 28 -24.21 6.36 4.80
CA VAL A 28 -23.24 5.25 4.87
C VAL A 28 -23.35 4.48 3.55
N PRO A 29 -22.26 4.27 2.82
CA PRO A 29 -22.31 3.65 1.52
C PRO A 29 -22.97 2.28 1.64
N GLN A 30 -24.06 2.07 0.97
CA GLN A 30 -24.55 0.72 0.66
C GLN A 30 -23.57 0.08 -0.33
N THR A 31 -22.41 -0.31 0.16
CA THR A 31 -21.68 -1.40 -0.49
C THR A 31 -22.48 -2.66 -0.14
N GLY A 32 -22.78 -3.53 -1.11
CA GLY A 32 -23.37 -4.84 -0.83
C GLY A 32 -22.46 -5.76 -0.02
N PHE A 33 -21.44 -5.19 0.63
CA PHE A 33 -20.46 -5.84 1.48
C PHE A 33 -20.73 -5.50 2.96
N GLN A 34 -20.84 -6.53 3.77
CA GLN A 34 -20.81 -6.38 5.23
C GLN A 34 -19.40 -5.92 5.65
N SER A 35 -19.29 -4.74 6.24
CA SER A 35 -18.01 -4.18 6.69
C SER A 35 -18.05 -3.81 8.16
N ASN A 36 -16.93 -3.99 8.86
CA ASN A 36 -16.72 -3.59 10.25
C ASN A 36 -15.44 -2.76 10.34
N ILE A 37 -15.53 -1.56 10.92
CA ILE A 37 -14.36 -0.78 11.31
C ILE A 37 -13.75 -1.44 12.55
N LEU A 38 -12.47 -1.79 12.47
CA LEU A 38 -11.73 -2.44 13.55
C LEU A 38 -10.84 -1.46 14.32
N ALA A 39 -10.33 -0.43 13.65
CA ALA A 39 -9.53 0.63 14.26
C ALA A 39 -9.75 1.94 13.51
N GLU A 40 -9.66 3.05 14.23
CA GLU A 40 -9.82 4.43 13.75
C GLU A 40 -8.72 5.34 14.31
N ASN A 41 -8.62 6.56 13.76
CA ASN A 41 -7.66 7.58 14.17
C ASN A 41 -6.19 7.13 14.05
N LEU A 42 -5.92 6.27 13.09
CA LEU A 42 -4.57 5.81 12.80
C LEU A 42 -3.75 6.88 12.06
N LYS A 43 -2.43 6.78 12.09
CA LYS A 43 -1.52 7.75 11.46
C LYS A 43 -0.84 7.14 10.25
N VAL A 44 -1.50 7.23 9.08
CA VAL A 44 -1.02 6.69 7.81
C VAL A 44 -0.60 5.23 7.95
N PRO A 45 -1.53 4.29 8.27
CA PRO A 45 -1.22 2.87 8.26
C PRO A 45 -0.78 2.46 6.86
N TRP A 46 0.30 1.63 6.77
CA TRP A 46 0.92 1.36 5.49
C TRP A 46 0.84 -0.10 5.06
N ALA A 47 1.12 -1.03 5.94
CA ALA A 47 1.07 -2.47 5.66
C ALA A 47 0.47 -3.24 6.82
N MET A 48 -0.20 -4.34 6.50
CA MET A 48 -0.84 -5.25 7.45
C MET A 48 -0.39 -6.69 7.17
N ASP A 49 -0.25 -7.48 8.23
CA ASP A 49 -0.05 -8.93 8.16
C ASP A 49 -0.66 -9.58 9.41
N PHE A 50 -0.69 -10.92 9.49
CA PHE A 50 -1.31 -11.64 10.58
C PHE A 50 -0.32 -12.57 11.28
N LEU A 51 -0.34 -12.54 12.62
CA LEU A 51 0.30 -13.53 13.46
C LEU A 51 -0.51 -14.84 13.46
N PRO A 52 0.10 -15.99 13.77
CA PRO A 52 -0.60 -17.29 13.78
C PRO A 52 -1.80 -17.38 14.73
N ASN A 53 -1.92 -16.48 15.70
CA ASN A 53 -3.03 -16.40 16.64
C ASN A 53 -4.16 -15.45 16.16
N ASN A 54 -4.17 -15.09 14.88
CA ASN A 54 -5.11 -14.16 14.24
C ASN A 54 -5.03 -12.70 14.72
N THR A 55 -4.00 -12.34 15.50
CA THR A 55 -3.72 -10.94 15.80
C THR A 55 -3.13 -10.27 14.57
N MET A 56 -3.68 -9.13 14.15
CA MET A 56 -3.09 -8.34 13.07
C MET A 56 -1.90 -7.57 13.58
N ILE A 57 -0.79 -7.58 12.82
CA ILE A 57 0.32 -6.65 12.96
C ILE A 57 0.24 -5.63 11.82
N PHE A 58 0.47 -4.35 12.12
CA PHE A 58 0.47 -3.32 11.10
C PHE A 58 1.49 -2.22 11.40
N THR A 59 1.92 -1.55 10.34
CA THR A 59 2.85 -0.43 10.38
C THR A 59 2.12 0.90 10.17
N GLN A 60 2.65 1.95 10.77
CA GLN A 60 2.26 3.33 10.49
C GLN A 60 3.50 4.10 10.02
N ARG A 61 3.38 4.87 8.95
CA ARG A 61 4.51 5.50 8.24
C ARG A 61 5.46 6.30 9.14
N GLY A 62 4.96 6.86 10.23
CA GLY A 62 5.75 7.60 11.23
C GLY A 62 6.65 6.74 12.12
N GLY A 63 6.76 5.42 11.90
CA GLY A 63 7.66 4.53 12.62
C GLY A 63 6.98 3.58 13.62
N TYR A 64 5.70 3.68 13.87
CA TYR A 64 5.01 2.82 14.83
C TYR A 64 4.67 1.46 14.24
N VAL A 65 4.97 0.40 15.00
CA VAL A 65 4.47 -0.96 14.76
C VAL A 65 3.45 -1.28 15.85
N SER A 66 2.29 -1.77 15.43
CA SER A 66 1.17 -2.01 16.33
C SER A 66 0.54 -3.37 16.08
N LEU A 67 -0.08 -3.91 17.11
CA LEU A 67 -0.99 -5.07 17.06
C LEU A 67 -2.43 -4.58 17.15
N LEU A 68 -3.32 -5.29 16.46
CA LEU A 68 -4.76 -5.10 16.53
C LEU A 68 -5.41 -6.46 16.81
N ASP A 69 -6.11 -6.55 17.93
CA ASP A 69 -6.90 -7.71 18.35
C ASP A 69 -8.27 -7.26 18.88
N ASN A 70 -8.99 -8.15 19.55
CA ASN A 70 -10.30 -7.84 20.13
C ASN A 70 -10.24 -6.80 21.27
N ASN A 71 -9.06 -6.50 21.82
CA ASN A 71 -8.87 -5.48 22.86
C ASN A 71 -8.51 -4.11 22.26
N GLY A 72 -8.43 -4.02 20.94
CA GLY A 72 -8.08 -2.81 20.20
C GLY A 72 -6.62 -2.73 19.77
N VAL A 73 -6.15 -1.51 19.53
CA VAL A 73 -4.79 -1.23 19.03
C VAL A 73 -3.79 -1.11 20.17
N LYS A 74 -2.68 -1.85 20.08
CA LYS A 74 -1.54 -1.77 21.00
C LYS A 74 -0.25 -1.51 20.23
N SER A 75 0.44 -0.42 20.51
CA SER A 75 1.80 -0.20 19.98
C SER A 75 2.79 -1.16 20.65
N ILE A 76 3.65 -1.80 19.82
CA ILE A 76 4.65 -2.77 20.26
C ILE A 76 6.09 -2.33 19.99
N GLY A 77 6.25 -1.21 19.30
CA GLY A 77 7.57 -0.64 19.02
C GLY A 77 7.49 0.62 18.17
N HIS A 78 8.59 1.36 18.18
CA HIS A 78 8.80 2.52 17.32
C HIS A 78 10.18 2.42 16.69
N ILE A 79 10.23 2.45 15.37
CA ILE A 79 11.46 2.49 14.58
C ILE A 79 11.77 3.96 14.27
N ASN A 80 13.02 4.35 14.51
CA ASN A 80 13.47 5.69 14.12
C ASN A 80 13.61 5.75 12.59
N VAL A 81 12.72 6.46 11.93
CA VAL A 81 12.63 6.53 10.47
C VAL A 81 12.78 7.95 9.96
N THR A 82 13.27 8.08 8.72
CA THR A 82 13.18 9.31 7.94
C THR A 82 11.87 9.31 7.18
N ALA A 83 10.84 9.94 7.75
CA ALA A 83 9.51 10.03 7.15
C ALA A 83 9.35 11.36 6.39
N ASN A 84 9.71 11.37 5.11
CA ASN A 84 9.56 12.53 4.22
C ASN A 84 8.82 12.11 2.95
N GLY A 85 7.67 12.77 2.66
CA GLY A 85 6.84 12.42 1.51
C GLY A 85 6.28 10.99 1.63
N GLU A 86 6.74 10.07 0.80
CA GLU A 86 6.30 8.66 0.80
C GLU A 86 7.18 7.76 1.67
N SER A 87 8.36 8.24 2.10
CA SER A 87 9.29 7.47 2.92
C SER A 87 8.81 7.31 4.37
N GLY A 88 9.44 6.43 5.13
CA GLY A 88 9.11 6.14 6.53
C GLY A 88 9.10 4.65 6.82
N LEU A 89 8.30 4.20 7.80
CA LEU A 89 8.05 2.78 8.04
C LEU A 89 6.95 2.31 7.08
N LEU A 90 7.30 1.36 6.22
CA LEU A 90 6.46 0.91 5.12
C LEU A 90 5.99 -0.54 5.35
N GLY A 91 6.66 -1.51 4.76
CA GLY A 91 6.23 -2.90 4.76
C GLY A 91 6.43 -3.65 6.08
N VAL A 92 5.58 -4.63 6.32
CA VAL A 92 5.73 -5.66 7.35
C VAL A 92 5.45 -7.03 6.76
N ALA A 93 6.20 -8.03 7.19
CA ALA A 93 5.92 -9.45 6.91
C ALA A 93 6.19 -10.30 8.16
N VAL A 94 5.29 -11.21 8.45
CA VAL A 94 5.43 -12.20 9.52
C VAL A 94 6.15 -13.43 8.96
N ASP A 95 7.15 -13.94 9.69
CA ASP A 95 7.85 -15.16 9.26
C ASP A 95 6.88 -16.35 9.18
N PRO A 96 6.87 -17.14 8.12
CA PRO A 96 6.05 -18.36 8.04
C PRO A 96 6.26 -19.36 9.20
N GLN A 97 7.39 -19.26 9.90
CA GLN A 97 7.73 -20.06 11.09
C GLN A 97 7.65 -19.23 12.39
N PHE A 98 6.85 -18.15 12.40
CA PHE A 98 6.73 -17.23 13.54
C PHE A 98 6.45 -17.92 14.87
N SER A 99 5.64 -18.97 14.89
CA SER A 99 5.35 -19.74 16.11
C SER A 99 6.61 -20.29 16.78
N GLN A 100 7.67 -20.52 16.00
CA GLN A 100 8.94 -21.08 16.46
C GLN A 100 9.98 -20.00 16.74
N ASN A 101 10.11 -19.01 15.85
CA ASN A 101 11.22 -18.06 15.84
C ASN A 101 10.85 -16.63 16.25
N LYS A 102 9.56 -16.30 16.30
CA LYS A 102 9.05 -14.96 16.61
C LYS A 102 9.54 -13.85 15.69
N TYR A 103 9.98 -14.18 14.48
CA TYR A 103 10.53 -13.20 13.54
C TYR A 103 9.45 -12.45 12.81
N ILE A 104 9.65 -11.12 12.70
CA ILE A 104 8.96 -10.23 11.78
C ILE A 104 9.99 -9.45 10.98
N TYR A 105 9.60 -9.02 9.80
CA TYR A 105 10.45 -8.26 8.89
C TYR A 105 9.80 -6.91 8.63
N LEU A 106 10.61 -5.87 8.61
CA LEU A 106 10.18 -4.51 8.35
C LEU A 106 11.00 -3.91 7.22
N TYR A 107 10.31 -3.17 6.34
CA TYR A 107 10.93 -2.27 5.37
C TYR A 107 10.72 -0.83 5.82
N TYR A 108 11.78 -0.06 5.91
CA TYR A 108 11.70 1.32 6.36
C TYR A 108 12.84 2.17 5.82
N THR A 109 12.65 3.50 5.84
CA THR A 109 13.66 4.48 5.44
C THR A 109 14.46 4.93 6.65
N SER A 110 15.74 4.66 6.65
CA SER A 110 16.75 5.15 7.60
C SER A 110 17.44 6.41 7.04
N ASN A 111 18.38 6.98 7.81
CA ASN A 111 19.23 8.09 7.33
C ASN A 111 20.16 7.67 6.19
N ALA A 112 20.43 6.36 6.02
CA ALA A 112 21.33 5.84 4.99
C ALA A 112 20.57 5.38 3.72
N GLY A 113 19.25 5.45 3.71
CA GLY A 113 18.38 4.93 2.66
C GLY A 113 17.34 3.96 3.18
N ASN A 114 16.64 3.29 2.25
CA ASN A 114 15.69 2.25 2.60
C ASN A 114 16.44 1.00 3.05
N ARG A 115 15.78 0.22 3.91
CA ARG A 115 16.38 -0.92 4.59
C ARG A 115 15.34 -2.01 4.85
N VAL A 116 15.77 -3.26 4.83
CA VAL A 116 15.01 -4.40 5.33
C VAL A 116 15.70 -4.94 6.56
N SER A 117 14.99 -5.02 7.67
CA SER A 117 15.48 -5.59 8.92
C SER A 117 14.52 -6.65 9.44
N ARG A 118 15.09 -7.65 10.12
CA ARG A 118 14.37 -8.67 10.89
C ARG A 118 14.44 -8.33 12.36
N PHE A 119 13.32 -8.49 13.04
CA PHE A 119 13.17 -8.29 14.49
C PHE A 119 12.62 -9.55 15.15
N VAL A 120 12.84 -9.67 16.45
CA VAL A 120 12.12 -10.63 17.30
C VAL A 120 10.93 -9.91 17.94
N LEU A 121 9.75 -10.50 17.88
CA LEU A 121 8.55 -10.02 18.55
C LEU A 121 8.27 -10.89 19.77
N ASP A 122 8.69 -10.42 20.94
CA ASP A 122 8.40 -11.03 22.26
C ASP A 122 7.77 -9.99 23.19
N GLY A 123 6.47 -9.76 22.98
CA GLY A 123 5.71 -8.70 23.66
C GLY A 123 6.00 -7.30 23.13
N LYS A 124 7.20 -7.03 22.66
CA LYS A 124 7.67 -5.81 21.97
C LYS A 124 8.68 -6.18 20.87
N LEU A 125 9.04 -5.21 20.03
CA LEU A 125 10.09 -5.39 19.04
C LEU A 125 11.47 -5.31 19.66
N GLU A 126 12.29 -6.34 19.39
CA GLU A 126 13.65 -6.46 19.93
C GLU A 126 14.61 -7.03 18.87
N ASN A 127 15.92 -6.96 19.18
CA ASN A 127 16.98 -7.69 18.48
C ASN A 127 16.96 -7.48 16.96
N GLU A 128 17.04 -6.22 16.53
CA GLU A 128 17.14 -5.90 15.10
C GLU A 128 18.36 -6.57 14.44
N THR A 129 18.12 -7.21 13.32
CA THR A 129 19.15 -7.71 12.39
C THR A 129 18.90 -7.09 11.03
N ILE A 130 19.82 -6.27 10.56
CA ILE A 130 19.77 -5.67 9.21
C ILE A 130 20.07 -6.76 8.18
N LEU A 131 19.17 -6.95 7.22
CA LEU A 131 19.30 -7.94 6.16
C LEU A 131 19.77 -7.33 4.84
N ILE A 132 19.18 -6.21 4.44
CA ILE A 132 19.56 -5.44 3.27
C ILE A 132 19.58 -3.97 3.68
N ASP A 133 20.66 -3.27 3.40
CA ASP A 133 20.85 -1.86 3.72
C ASP A 133 21.16 -1.03 2.49
N ASN A 134 21.12 0.29 2.64
CA ASN A 134 21.49 1.24 1.60
C ASN A 134 20.70 1.07 0.28
N ILE A 135 19.46 0.59 0.34
CA ILE A 135 18.55 0.65 -0.79
C ILE A 135 18.26 2.14 -1.05
N PRO A 136 18.47 2.66 -2.27
CA PRO A 136 18.23 4.07 -2.53
C PRO A 136 16.83 4.53 -2.11
N SER A 137 16.75 5.74 -1.54
CA SER A 137 15.49 6.33 -1.07
C SER A 137 15.36 7.78 -1.53
N ALA A 138 14.11 8.24 -1.65
CA ALA A 138 13.78 9.63 -1.94
C ALA A 138 12.47 10.03 -1.25
N SER A 139 12.03 11.26 -1.45
CA SER A 139 10.69 11.70 -1.00
C SER A 139 9.54 11.00 -1.73
N ILE A 140 9.80 10.37 -2.87
CA ILE A 140 8.85 9.61 -3.68
C ILE A 140 9.49 8.31 -4.17
N HIS A 141 8.65 7.34 -4.57
CA HIS A 141 9.03 6.09 -5.22
C HIS A 141 9.99 5.25 -4.36
N ASN A 142 9.56 4.91 -3.16
CA ASN A 142 10.35 4.07 -2.26
C ASN A 142 9.99 2.57 -2.35
N GLY A 143 8.93 2.19 -3.06
CA GLY A 143 8.41 0.83 -3.05
C GLY A 143 7.93 0.46 -1.66
N GLY A 144 8.52 -0.57 -1.07
CA GLY A 144 8.39 -0.88 0.35
C GLY A 144 7.49 -2.06 0.70
N ARG A 145 6.86 -2.71 -0.27
CA ARG A 145 6.11 -3.95 0.01
C ARG A 145 7.06 -5.10 0.23
N ILE A 146 6.88 -5.82 1.31
CA ILE A 146 7.61 -7.07 1.58
C ILE A 146 6.61 -8.19 1.83
N LYS A 147 6.89 -9.38 1.29
CA LYS A 147 6.02 -10.54 1.44
C LYS A 147 6.77 -11.85 1.24
N PHE A 148 6.46 -12.86 2.03
CA PHE A 148 6.99 -14.20 1.82
C PHE A 148 6.28 -14.89 0.66
N GLY A 149 7.08 -15.46 -0.24
CA GLY A 149 6.59 -16.33 -1.31
C GLY A 149 6.34 -17.76 -0.84
N PRO A 150 5.63 -18.57 -1.64
CA PRO A 150 5.41 -19.98 -1.37
C PRO A 150 6.71 -20.80 -1.34
N ASP A 151 7.79 -20.27 -1.89
CA ASP A 151 9.15 -20.80 -1.85
C ASP A 151 9.90 -20.49 -0.54
N GLY A 152 9.24 -19.78 0.40
CA GLY A 152 9.80 -19.38 1.67
C GLY A 152 10.85 -18.27 1.60
N LYS A 153 10.99 -17.59 0.46
CA LYS A 153 11.87 -16.44 0.29
C LYS A 153 11.08 -15.14 0.53
N LEU A 154 11.81 -14.10 0.95
CA LEU A 154 11.24 -12.76 1.11
C LEU A 154 11.41 -11.98 -0.19
N TYR A 155 10.28 -11.52 -0.74
CA TYR A 155 10.20 -10.65 -1.90
C TYR A 155 9.99 -9.21 -1.42
N ILE A 156 10.67 -8.26 -2.08
CA ILE A 156 10.75 -6.88 -1.63
C ILE A 156 10.61 -5.97 -2.86
N THR A 157 9.66 -5.05 -2.83
CA THR A 157 9.55 -4.03 -3.89
C THR A 157 10.37 -2.80 -3.54
N THR A 158 11.09 -2.25 -4.52
CA THR A 158 11.86 -1.01 -4.40
C THR A 158 11.51 -0.07 -5.55
N GLY A 159 11.27 1.18 -5.26
CA GLY A 159 11.03 2.19 -6.28
C GLY A 159 12.32 2.70 -6.91
N ASP A 160 12.20 3.48 -7.98
CA ASP A 160 13.34 4.11 -8.65
C ASP A 160 14.00 5.23 -7.82
N ALA A 161 13.41 5.59 -6.68
CA ALA A 161 13.88 6.64 -5.80
C ALA A 161 14.20 7.95 -6.56
N ASN A 162 13.36 8.28 -7.55
CA ASN A 162 13.51 9.43 -8.44
C ASN A 162 14.78 9.39 -9.33
N ASN A 163 15.46 8.25 -9.41
CA ASN A 163 16.54 7.97 -10.35
C ASN A 163 16.08 6.95 -11.39
N ARG A 164 15.36 7.43 -12.40
CA ARG A 164 14.68 6.59 -13.40
C ARG A 164 15.62 5.58 -14.07
N THR A 165 16.84 5.99 -14.42
CA THR A 165 17.78 5.14 -15.15
C THR A 165 18.32 3.98 -14.32
N ALA A 166 18.35 4.12 -12.99
CA ALA A 166 18.77 3.04 -12.08
C ALA A 166 17.86 1.81 -12.16
N ALA A 167 16.60 1.97 -12.61
CA ALA A 167 15.68 0.86 -12.79
C ALA A 167 16.19 -0.19 -13.81
N GLN A 168 16.95 0.23 -14.83
CA GLN A 168 17.53 -0.66 -15.84
C GLN A 168 18.88 -1.25 -15.45
N ASP A 169 19.55 -0.73 -14.41
CA ASP A 169 20.82 -1.27 -13.93
C ASP A 169 20.59 -2.45 -12.98
N ILE A 170 20.94 -3.66 -13.38
CA ILE A 170 20.80 -4.89 -12.58
C ILE A 170 21.73 -4.93 -11.36
N ASN A 171 22.69 -4.03 -11.21
CA ASN A 171 23.55 -3.87 -10.04
C ASN A 171 22.97 -2.85 -9.04
N SER A 172 21.97 -2.09 -9.44
CA SER A 172 21.23 -1.16 -8.57
C SER A 172 20.08 -1.88 -7.86
N LEU A 173 19.79 -1.46 -6.63
CA LEU A 173 18.62 -1.93 -5.88
C LEU A 173 17.37 -1.05 -6.12
N SER A 174 17.44 -0.02 -6.96
CA SER A 174 16.33 0.88 -7.29
C SER A 174 15.50 0.35 -8.45
N GLY A 175 14.17 0.47 -8.35
CA GLY A 175 13.25 0.10 -9.42
C GLY A 175 13.27 -1.41 -9.69
N LYS A 176 13.05 -2.21 -8.65
CA LYS A 176 13.21 -3.67 -8.65
C LYS A 176 12.13 -4.38 -7.86
N VAL A 177 11.95 -5.65 -8.16
CA VAL A 177 11.56 -6.61 -7.13
C VAL A 177 12.80 -7.39 -6.74
N LEU A 178 13.15 -7.35 -5.46
CA LEU A 178 14.27 -8.09 -4.88
C LEU A 178 13.76 -9.38 -4.25
N ARG A 179 14.65 -10.39 -4.15
CA ARG A 179 14.34 -11.68 -3.48
C ARG A 179 15.53 -12.12 -2.64
N THR A 180 15.27 -12.47 -1.38
CA THR A 180 16.29 -12.84 -0.42
C THR A 180 15.89 -14.05 0.43
N ASN A 181 16.85 -14.77 0.98
CA ASN A 181 16.62 -15.75 2.04
C ASN A 181 16.19 -15.02 3.34
N LYS A 182 15.62 -15.76 4.29
CA LYS A 182 15.19 -15.24 5.60
C LYS A 182 16.33 -14.64 6.43
N ASP A 183 17.55 -15.04 6.18
CA ASP A 183 18.77 -14.56 6.85
C ASP A 183 19.44 -13.37 6.13
N GLY A 184 18.85 -12.91 5.02
CA GLY A 184 19.39 -11.81 4.21
C GLY A 184 20.41 -12.27 3.14
N SER A 185 20.75 -13.54 3.05
CA SER A 185 21.64 -14.04 2.00
C SER A 185 20.95 -14.09 0.64
N VAL A 186 21.72 -14.00 -0.43
CA VAL A 186 21.21 -14.09 -1.81
C VAL A 186 20.84 -15.53 -2.12
N PRO A 187 19.59 -15.83 -2.58
CA PRO A 187 19.23 -17.16 -3.05
C PRO A 187 20.09 -17.58 -4.25
N SER A 188 20.57 -18.82 -4.23
CA SER A 188 21.45 -19.37 -5.29
C SER A 188 20.76 -19.46 -6.65
N ASP A 189 19.44 -19.49 -6.66
CA ASP A 189 18.57 -19.56 -7.83
C ASP A 189 18.05 -18.19 -8.31
N ASN A 190 18.52 -17.07 -7.72
CA ASN A 190 18.23 -15.74 -8.24
C ASN A 190 18.85 -15.55 -9.64
N PRO A 191 18.11 -14.89 -10.57
CA PRO A 191 18.49 -14.84 -11.99
C PRO A 191 19.84 -14.16 -12.24
N PHE A 192 20.20 -13.14 -11.45
CA PHE A 192 21.41 -12.33 -11.66
C PHE A 192 22.50 -12.62 -10.61
N LYS A 193 22.34 -13.64 -9.77
CA LYS A 193 23.25 -13.98 -8.67
C LYS A 193 23.46 -12.84 -7.65
N ASN A 194 22.52 -11.93 -7.58
CA ASN A 194 22.38 -10.87 -6.60
C ASN A 194 20.93 -10.83 -6.07
N TYR A 195 20.51 -9.79 -5.36
CA TYR A 195 19.15 -9.69 -4.82
C TYR A 195 18.07 -9.48 -5.89
N VAL A 196 18.42 -9.01 -7.10
CA VAL A 196 17.45 -8.63 -8.14
C VAL A 196 16.72 -9.87 -8.66
N TYR A 197 15.40 -9.86 -8.54
CA TYR A 197 14.51 -10.86 -9.12
C TYR A 197 13.90 -10.37 -10.43
N THR A 198 13.43 -9.11 -10.47
CA THR A 198 13.01 -8.39 -11.68
C THR A 198 13.56 -6.97 -11.67
N TYR A 199 13.59 -6.31 -12.84
CA TYR A 199 14.09 -4.96 -13.00
C TYR A 199 13.26 -4.14 -14.00
N GLY A 200 13.55 -2.84 -14.08
CA GLY A 200 12.78 -1.95 -14.94
C GLY A 200 11.40 -1.59 -14.36
N ASN A 201 11.29 -1.56 -13.04
CA ASN A 201 10.10 -1.12 -12.32
C ASN A 201 10.25 0.36 -11.91
N ARG A 202 9.13 1.09 -11.81
CA ARG A 202 9.10 2.49 -11.38
C ARG A 202 8.88 2.62 -9.87
N ASP A 203 7.69 2.23 -9.40
CA ASP A 203 7.33 2.27 -7.97
C ASP A 203 6.33 1.14 -7.65
N PRO A 204 6.81 -0.10 -7.59
CA PRO A 204 5.99 -1.24 -7.25
C PRO A 204 5.63 -1.23 -5.76
N GLN A 205 4.34 -1.38 -5.42
CA GLN A 205 3.85 -1.30 -4.04
C GLN A 205 2.96 -2.48 -3.61
N GLY A 206 2.63 -3.41 -4.49
CA GLY A 206 1.85 -4.59 -4.16
C GLY A 206 2.48 -5.87 -4.67
N LEU A 207 2.33 -6.96 -3.92
CA LEU A 207 2.74 -8.32 -4.29
C LEU A 207 1.70 -9.31 -3.81
N THR A 208 1.35 -10.29 -4.65
CA THR A 208 0.54 -11.43 -4.22
C THR A 208 0.76 -12.64 -5.12
N TRP A 209 0.54 -13.83 -4.58
CA TRP A 209 0.56 -15.07 -5.34
C TRP A 209 -0.86 -15.53 -5.62
N GLY A 210 -1.11 -15.89 -6.86
CA GLY A 210 -2.38 -16.42 -7.33
C GLY A 210 -2.34 -17.93 -7.55
N PRO A 211 -3.21 -18.44 -8.42
CA PRO A 211 -3.26 -19.87 -8.74
C PRO A 211 -1.90 -20.36 -9.24
N THR A 212 -1.57 -21.60 -8.91
CA THR A 212 -0.36 -22.26 -9.39
C THR A 212 0.97 -21.53 -9.11
N GLY A 213 0.97 -20.55 -8.15
CA GLY A 213 2.18 -19.83 -7.77
C GLY A 213 2.52 -18.64 -8.67
N ILE A 214 1.62 -18.19 -9.52
CA ILE A 214 1.81 -16.96 -10.32
C ILE A 214 1.98 -15.76 -9.39
N LEU A 215 3.08 -15.04 -9.55
CA LEU A 215 3.36 -13.82 -8.78
C LEU A 215 2.85 -12.61 -9.55
N TYR A 216 1.94 -11.87 -8.92
CA TYR A 216 1.46 -10.57 -9.40
C TYR A 216 2.08 -9.44 -8.61
N GLU A 217 2.26 -8.33 -9.30
CA GLU A 217 2.78 -7.09 -8.76
C GLU A 217 1.91 -5.93 -9.24
N SER A 218 1.79 -4.88 -8.45
CA SER A 218 1.11 -3.63 -8.80
C SER A 218 2.05 -2.45 -8.74
N GLU A 219 2.06 -1.63 -9.80
CA GLU A 219 3.04 -0.57 -10.01
C GLU A 219 2.38 0.76 -10.38
N HIS A 220 2.90 1.85 -9.81
CA HIS A 220 2.54 3.21 -10.19
C HIS A 220 3.20 3.62 -11.50
N GLY A 221 2.38 3.98 -12.49
CA GLY A 221 2.83 4.63 -13.72
C GLY A 221 3.32 6.09 -13.51
N ASP A 222 3.82 6.73 -14.57
CA ASP A 222 4.34 8.11 -14.47
C ASP A 222 3.22 9.14 -14.31
N ILE A 223 2.45 9.41 -15.34
CA ILE A 223 1.28 10.32 -15.30
C ILE A 223 0.00 9.50 -15.21
N GLN A 224 -0.04 8.46 -15.95
CA GLN A 224 -1.01 7.38 -16.07
C GLN A 224 -0.20 6.09 -16.24
N ASN A 225 -0.76 5.06 -16.86
CA ASN A 225 -0.09 3.79 -17.12
C ASN A 225 0.26 3.04 -15.82
N ASP A 226 -0.63 3.12 -14.82
CA ASP A 226 -0.55 2.23 -13.67
C ASP A 226 -0.72 0.78 -14.13
N GLU A 227 0.09 -0.13 -13.60
CA GLU A 227 0.22 -1.49 -14.11
C GLU A 227 -0.08 -2.54 -13.04
N ILE A 228 -0.59 -3.67 -13.51
CA ILE A 228 -0.56 -4.93 -12.80
C ILE A 228 0.26 -5.88 -13.65
N ASN A 229 1.33 -6.40 -13.09
CA ASN A 229 2.30 -7.24 -13.77
C ASN A 229 2.23 -8.69 -13.30
N ILE A 230 2.49 -9.64 -14.20
CA ILE A 230 2.86 -11.02 -13.85
C ILE A 230 4.37 -11.07 -13.85
N LEU A 231 4.97 -11.36 -12.70
CA LEU A 231 6.42 -11.37 -12.57
C LEU A 231 7.03 -12.70 -12.97
N VAL A 232 8.08 -12.61 -13.79
CA VAL A 232 8.92 -13.75 -14.17
C VAL A 232 10.38 -13.50 -13.73
N PRO A 233 11.12 -14.53 -13.30
CA PRO A 233 12.52 -14.35 -12.90
C PRO A 233 13.35 -13.74 -14.02
N GLY A 234 14.10 -12.67 -13.73
CA GLY A 234 14.94 -11.96 -14.70
C GLY A 234 14.17 -11.04 -15.67
N GLY A 235 12.85 -10.89 -15.52
CA GLY A 235 12.03 -10.04 -16.37
C GLY A 235 12.39 -8.55 -16.27
N ASN A 236 12.43 -7.87 -17.44
CA ASN A 236 12.54 -6.41 -17.54
C ASN A 236 11.17 -5.80 -17.81
N TYR A 237 10.68 -4.94 -16.91
CA TYR A 237 9.35 -4.30 -16.99
C TYR A 237 9.38 -2.92 -17.65
N GLY A 238 10.51 -2.54 -18.24
CA GLY A 238 10.64 -1.49 -19.25
C GLY A 238 10.98 -0.11 -18.71
N TRP A 239 10.59 0.26 -17.50
CA TRP A 239 10.82 1.60 -16.96
C TRP A 239 12.30 1.99 -16.95
N PRO A 240 12.71 3.21 -17.34
CA PRO A 240 11.91 4.30 -17.92
C PRO A 240 11.90 4.29 -19.46
N ILE A 241 12.50 3.29 -20.11
CA ILE A 241 12.70 3.22 -21.55
C ILE A 241 11.36 2.93 -22.23
N TYR A 242 10.55 2.11 -21.58
CA TYR A 242 9.32 1.59 -22.11
C TYR A 242 8.22 1.56 -21.04
N GLN A 243 7.00 1.87 -21.43
CA GLN A 243 5.79 1.83 -20.59
C GLN A 243 4.60 1.39 -21.45
N GLY A 244 3.67 0.65 -20.86
CA GLY A 244 2.43 0.29 -21.50
C GLY A 244 2.47 -1.03 -22.27
N ASN A 245 1.59 -1.20 -23.26
CA ASN A 245 1.22 -2.50 -23.81
C ASN A 245 1.72 -2.77 -25.23
N ASP A 246 2.71 -2.10 -25.72
CA ASP A 246 3.19 -2.24 -27.10
C ASP A 246 4.22 -3.39 -27.22
N HIS A 247 4.05 -4.53 -26.72
CA HIS A 247 4.83 -5.76 -26.86
C HIS A 247 6.20 -5.59 -27.54
N VAL A 248 7.13 -4.89 -26.85
CA VAL A 248 8.48 -4.66 -27.36
C VAL A 248 9.39 -5.80 -26.95
N GLN A 249 10.16 -6.33 -27.91
CA GLN A 249 11.09 -7.44 -27.65
C GLN A 249 12.09 -7.06 -26.56
N GLY A 250 12.25 -7.94 -25.57
CA GLY A 250 13.15 -7.76 -24.42
C GLY A 250 12.49 -7.16 -23.18
N TYR A 251 11.22 -6.73 -23.30
CA TYR A 251 10.45 -6.22 -22.16
C TYR A 251 9.21 -7.07 -21.89
N GLN A 252 8.81 -7.16 -20.62
CA GLN A 252 7.57 -7.78 -20.19
C GLN A 252 6.43 -6.77 -20.36
N SER A 253 5.37 -7.19 -21.04
CA SER A 253 4.16 -6.37 -21.13
C SER A 253 3.34 -6.51 -19.85
N PRO A 254 2.67 -5.44 -19.38
CA PRO A 254 1.79 -5.53 -18.22
C PRO A 254 0.62 -6.50 -18.47
N PHE A 255 0.20 -7.20 -17.43
CA PHE A 255 -0.99 -8.04 -17.42
C PHE A 255 -2.27 -7.21 -17.55
N VAL A 256 -2.31 -6.07 -16.85
CA VAL A 256 -3.33 -5.03 -16.97
C VAL A 256 -2.66 -3.68 -16.85
N PHE A 257 -3.09 -2.69 -17.62
CA PHE A 257 -2.65 -1.31 -17.45
C PHE A 257 -3.81 -0.32 -17.59
N TYR A 258 -3.66 0.84 -16.93
CA TYR A 258 -4.70 1.84 -16.84
C TYR A 258 -4.25 3.16 -17.46
N THR A 259 -4.83 3.52 -18.62
CA THR A 259 -4.50 4.74 -19.38
C THR A 259 -5.54 5.84 -19.23
N ASN A 260 -6.77 5.49 -18.86
CA ASN A 260 -7.90 6.41 -18.83
C ASN A 260 -8.12 7.08 -17.46
N PHE A 261 -7.50 6.57 -16.43
CA PHE A 261 -7.54 7.12 -15.07
C PHE A 261 -6.31 6.67 -14.30
N THR A 262 -5.99 7.39 -13.22
CA THR A 262 -4.92 7.01 -12.30
C THR A 262 -5.52 6.22 -11.13
N LEU A 263 -5.16 4.94 -11.00
CA LEU A 263 -5.50 4.11 -9.85
C LEU A 263 -4.56 4.42 -8.68
N ALA A 264 -3.28 4.64 -8.97
CA ALA A 264 -2.16 4.64 -8.04
C ALA A 264 -2.21 3.38 -7.16
N PRO A 265 -1.95 2.19 -7.76
CA PRO A 265 -2.16 0.91 -7.10
C PRO A 265 -1.10 0.67 -6.03
N SER A 266 -1.52 0.21 -4.85
CA SER A 266 -0.65 -0.08 -3.73
C SER A 266 -0.79 -1.54 -3.31
N GLY A 267 -1.06 -1.85 -2.04
CA GLY A 267 -1.17 -3.23 -1.59
C GLY A 267 -2.16 -4.06 -2.40
N MET A 268 -1.90 -5.34 -2.52
CA MET A 268 -2.76 -6.26 -3.24
C MET A 268 -2.85 -7.65 -2.59
N ALA A 269 -3.98 -8.32 -2.81
CA ALA A 269 -4.23 -9.68 -2.34
C ALA A 269 -4.98 -10.50 -3.38
N PHE A 270 -4.74 -11.81 -3.35
CA PHE A 270 -5.49 -12.78 -4.14
C PHE A 270 -6.43 -13.59 -3.25
N TYR A 271 -7.68 -13.74 -3.69
CA TYR A 271 -8.66 -14.59 -3.03
C TYR A 271 -9.78 -15.00 -3.99
N ASN A 272 -10.16 -16.28 -3.98
CA ASN A 272 -11.27 -16.82 -4.78
C ASN A 272 -11.19 -16.42 -6.28
N ASN A 273 -10.05 -16.68 -6.92
CA ASN A 273 -9.78 -16.32 -8.32
C ASN A 273 -9.97 -14.82 -8.64
N LYS A 274 -9.75 -13.96 -7.65
CA LYS A 274 -9.82 -12.52 -7.81
C LYS A 274 -8.56 -11.86 -7.23
N LEU A 275 -8.08 -10.83 -7.92
CA LEU A 275 -7.13 -9.88 -7.37
C LEU A 275 -7.90 -8.69 -6.79
N TYR A 276 -7.50 -8.26 -5.61
CA TYR A 276 -7.99 -7.05 -4.95
C TYR A 276 -6.82 -6.10 -4.80
N ILE A 277 -6.89 -4.94 -5.41
CA ILE A 277 -5.81 -3.97 -5.47
C ILE A 277 -6.28 -2.67 -4.80
N ALA A 278 -5.54 -2.22 -3.81
CA ALA A 278 -5.76 -0.94 -3.16
C ALA A 278 -5.42 0.21 -4.12
N GLY A 279 -6.34 1.13 -4.34
CA GLY A 279 -6.16 2.31 -5.17
C GLY A 279 -6.09 3.57 -4.31
N LEU A 280 -4.94 4.24 -4.33
CA LEU A 280 -4.73 5.47 -3.57
C LEU A 280 -5.45 6.65 -4.23
N ARG A 281 -5.03 7.04 -5.43
CA ARG A 281 -5.67 8.14 -6.15
C ARG A 281 -7.03 7.74 -6.72
N GLY A 282 -7.16 6.47 -7.11
CA GLY A 282 -8.44 5.91 -7.58
C GLY A 282 -9.50 5.81 -6.48
N SER A 283 -9.12 5.93 -5.20
CA SER A 283 -10.03 5.90 -4.03
C SER A 283 -11.00 4.73 -4.07
N GLN A 284 -10.48 3.52 -4.25
CA GLN A 284 -11.24 2.29 -4.43
C GLN A 284 -10.39 1.06 -4.11
N VAL A 285 -11.03 -0.08 -3.95
CA VAL A 285 -10.39 -1.37 -4.22
C VAL A 285 -10.74 -1.77 -5.64
N ARG A 286 -9.74 -2.03 -6.48
CA ARG A 286 -9.94 -2.59 -7.81
C ARG A 286 -10.00 -4.10 -7.71
N GLN A 287 -11.15 -4.69 -8.01
CA GLN A 287 -11.33 -6.14 -8.12
C GLN A 287 -11.13 -6.56 -9.56
N ILE A 288 -10.25 -7.54 -9.81
CA ILE A 288 -10.04 -8.19 -11.11
C ILE A 288 -10.38 -9.66 -10.97
N ASN A 289 -11.32 -10.14 -11.75
CA ASN A 289 -11.68 -11.55 -11.80
C ASN A 289 -10.74 -12.26 -12.78
N LEU A 290 -10.10 -13.31 -12.32
CA LEU A 290 -9.18 -14.12 -13.13
C LEU A 290 -9.89 -15.34 -13.72
N ALA A 291 -9.43 -15.78 -14.87
CA ALA A 291 -9.69 -17.14 -15.33
C ALA A 291 -8.93 -18.15 -14.44
N GLU A 292 -9.28 -19.42 -14.52
CA GLU A 292 -8.68 -20.49 -13.67
C GLU A 292 -7.17 -20.59 -13.83
N ASN A 293 -6.64 -20.33 -15.02
CA ASN A 293 -5.19 -20.34 -15.27
C ASN A 293 -4.44 -19.15 -14.67
N GLY A 294 -5.15 -18.11 -14.21
CA GLY A 294 -4.56 -16.89 -13.64
C GLY A 294 -3.90 -15.93 -14.65
N THR A 295 -3.81 -16.30 -15.93
CA THR A 295 -3.09 -15.50 -16.95
C THR A 295 -4.00 -14.69 -17.86
N SER A 296 -5.30 -14.68 -17.59
CA SER A 296 -6.28 -13.84 -18.26
C SER A 296 -7.37 -13.35 -17.31
N ILE A 297 -7.99 -12.23 -17.66
CA ILE A 297 -9.06 -11.62 -16.88
C ILE A 297 -10.42 -11.92 -17.50
N THR A 298 -11.42 -12.16 -16.64
CA THR A 298 -12.82 -12.37 -17.04
C THR A 298 -13.70 -11.16 -16.75
N GLY A 299 -13.19 -10.19 -15.99
CA GLY A 299 -13.88 -8.95 -15.68
C GLY A 299 -13.14 -8.15 -14.61
N GLN A 300 -13.52 -6.90 -14.45
CA GLN A 300 -12.99 -6.04 -13.41
C GLN A 300 -14.00 -4.97 -13.00
N GLN A 301 -13.93 -4.55 -11.74
CA GLN A 301 -14.81 -3.51 -11.20
C GLN A 301 -14.15 -2.73 -10.07
N ALA A 302 -14.66 -1.53 -9.82
CA ALA A 302 -14.35 -0.76 -8.62
C ALA A 302 -15.30 -1.19 -7.50
N ILE A 303 -14.75 -1.45 -6.33
CA ILE A 303 -15.50 -1.69 -5.09
C ILE A 303 -14.97 -0.79 -3.98
N LEU A 304 -15.74 -0.59 -2.91
CA LEU A 304 -15.35 0.22 -1.74
C LEU A 304 -14.91 1.66 -2.12
N THR A 305 -15.64 2.30 -3.04
CA THR A 305 -15.27 3.58 -3.68
C THR A 305 -15.45 4.82 -2.78
N GLN A 306 -15.96 4.66 -1.57
CA GLN A 306 -16.35 5.80 -0.71
C GLN A 306 -15.47 5.92 0.56
N LEU A 307 -14.36 5.20 0.60
CA LEU A 307 -13.45 5.17 1.75
C LEU A 307 -12.22 6.07 1.56
N GLY A 308 -12.18 6.82 0.46
CA GLY A 308 -11.02 7.62 0.08
C GLY A 308 -9.85 6.75 -0.38
N ARG A 309 -8.64 7.18 -0.06
CA ARG A 309 -7.39 6.53 -0.45
C ARG A 309 -7.21 5.21 0.31
N ILE A 310 -7.07 4.12 -0.41
CA ILE A 310 -6.84 2.79 0.17
C ILE A 310 -5.38 2.41 -0.07
N ARG A 311 -4.66 2.07 1.02
CA ARG A 311 -3.23 1.81 1.01
C ARG A 311 -2.90 0.32 0.90
N ASP A 312 -3.60 -0.52 1.64
CA ASP A 312 -3.30 -1.94 1.67
C ASP A 312 -4.55 -2.80 1.64
N VAL A 313 -4.41 -3.98 1.09
CA VAL A 313 -5.41 -5.04 1.08
C VAL A 313 -4.74 -6.34 1.48
N VAL A 314 -5.25 -6.99 2.51
CA VAL A 314 -4.84 -8.34 2.90
C VAL A 314 -6.07 -9.24 3.05
N VAL A 315 -5.86 -10.53 2.88
CA VAL A 315 -6.91 -11.55 3.07
C VAL A 315 -6.52 -12.45 4.23
N HIS A 316 -7.45 -12.66 5.14
CA HIS A 316 -7.27 -13.57 6.27
C HIS A 316 -8.63 -14.16 6.69
N ASP A 317 -8.70 -15.46 6.97
CA ASP A 317 -9.90 -16.19 7.41
C ASP A 317 -11.17 -15.87 6.59
N GLY A 318 -11.02 -15.77 5.25
CA GLY A 318 -12.17 -15.53 4.36
C GLY A 318 -12.68 -14.09 4.35
N TYR A 319 -11.98 -13.17 4.98
CA TYR A 319 -12.26 -11.74 4.95
C TYR A 319 -11.18 -10.97 4.20
N ILE A 320 -11.58 -9.85 3.63
CA ILE A 320 -10.65 -8.80 3.16
C ILE A 320 -10.49 -7.77 4.27
N TYR A 321 -9.27 -7.36 4.50
CA TYR A 321 -8.92 -6.23 5.38
C TYR A 321 -8.27 -5.16 4.55
N ILE A 322 -8.68 -3.92 4.77
CA ILE A 322 -8.07 -2.74 4.11
C ILE A 322 -7.64 -1.74 5.17
N CYS A 323 -6.62 -0.94 4.85
CA CYS A 323 -6.35 0.28 5.57
C CYS A 323 -6.43 1.50 4.64
N THR A 324 -6.97 2.61 5.17
CA THR A 324 -7.05 3.88 4.46
C THR A 324 -5.75 4.69 4.63
N SER A 325 -5.56 5.70 3.81
CA SER A 325 -4.40 6.62 3.81
C SER A 325 -4.85 8.04 3.49
N ASN A 326 -5.92 8.50 4.12
CA ASN A 326 -6.50 9.80 3.86
C ASN A 326 -5.72 10.93 4.53
N THR A 327 -4.92 10.61 5.57
CA THR A 327 -4.10 11.56 6.32
C THR A 327 -2.66 11.65 5.80
N ASP A 328 -2.34 11.06 4.63
CA ASP A 328 -0.97 11.02 4.07
C ASP A 328 -0.50 12.35 3.44
N GLY A 329 -1.33 13.38 3.46
CA GLY A 329 -1.08 14.70 2.86
C GLY A 329 -1.58 14.85 1.42
N ARG A 330 -2.14 13.78 0.82
CA ARG A 330 -2.72 13.76 -0.54
C ARG A 330 -4.21 13.39 -0.54
N GLY A 331 -4.74 12.97 0.60
CA GLY A 331 -6.14 12.64 0.80
C GLY A 331 -6.95 13.80 1.36
N ILE A 332 -8.25 13.57 1.52
CA ILE A 332 -9.17 14.45 2.24
C ILE A 332 -9.64 13.66 3.46
N PRO A 333 -9.02 13.90 4.65
CA PRO A 333 -9.39 13.15 5.85
C PRO A 333 -10.82 13.43 6.28
N GLU A 334 -11.51 12.38 6.73
CA GLU A 334 -12.79 12.46 7.44
C GLU A 334 -12.59 12.14 8.93
N VAL A 335 -13.64 12.37 9.74
CA VAL A 335 -13.59 12.04 11.17
C VAL A 335 -13.32 10.53 11.35
N GLY A 336 -12.36 10.20 12.20
CA GLY A 336 -11.93 8.83 12.46
C GLY A 336 -10.86 8.29 11.50
N ASP A 337 -10.44 9.06 10.46
CA ASP A 337 -9.36 8.60 9.56
C ASP A 337 -7.98 8.66 10.26
N ASP A 338 -7.08 7.77 9.89
CA ASP A 338 -7.23 6.62 8.99
C ASP A 338 -7.79 5.42 9.73
N LYS A 339 -8.28 4.44 8.95
CA LYS A 339 -9.04 3.29 9.48
C LYS A 339 -8.45 1.96 9.00
N ILE A 340 -8.66 0.91 9.81
CA ILE A 340 -8.57 -0.49 9.37
C ILE A 340 -9.99 -1.05 9.38
N ILE A 341 -10.38 -1.64 8.25
CA ILE A 341 -11.75 -2.12 8.00
C ILE A 341 -11.70 -3.57 7.54
N ARG A 342 -12.51 -4.41 8.15
CA ARG A 342 -12.74 -5.81 7.73
C ARG A 342 -14.01 -5.89 6.89
N ILE A 343 -13.92 -6.61 5.77
CA ILE A 343 -15.00 -6.77 4.79
C ILE A 343 -15.25 -8.26 4.55
N LYS A 344 -16.51 -8.67 4.66
CA LYS A 344 -16.91 -10.02 4.25
C LYS A 344 -17.07 -10.03 2.74
N VAL A 345 -16.32 -10.89 2.05
CA VAL A 345 -16.49 -11.15 0.62
C VAL A 345 -17.35 -12.38 0.41
N ASN A 346 -18.34 -12.25 -0.46
CA ASN A 346 -19.24 -13.35 -0.84
C ASN A 346 -18.64 -14.13 -2.02
#